data_88d5a5fd145e0d753ed4cfe2246116bd
#
_entry.id   88d5a5fd145e0d753ed4cfe2246116bd
#
_cell.length_a   1.000
_cell.length_b   1.000
_cell.length_c   1.000
_cell.angle_alpha   90.00
_cell.angle_beta   90.00
_cell.angle_gamma   90.00
#
_symmetry.space_group_name_H-M   'P 1'
#
loop_
_entity.id
_entity.type
_entity.pdbx_description
1 polymer ?
#
loop_
_entity_poly.entity_id
_entity_poly.type
_entity_poly.pdbx_seq_one_letter_code
_entity_poly.pdbx_strand_id
1 'polypeptide(L)'
;YCYITQNRKFNGKLFEFDYSIDDLKKAFSKERLGGVCLINFCAGGETLLSPSMTDIIRALLECGHYLMIVTNGTLSKRFEEMSNFSSDLKDRLFIKFSFHYLELKNKNLLDVFIKNVELMKDSGISFTVELAASDDYIPYQEEIIELCENKFGAKPHITILRDDRKAGLDLLSEFDMDELTNKWKKFDSKLFDFRKKIWQVRRKEFCYAGDWSFCVDLKTGEITKCFGEKCLGNIFDYDKPLKFECVGKNCKYPYCYAGHAFLALGVIPEVDLGSFDELRDRSVAKWLSPSMKNIMRQKLKDNNKEYYSFR
;
A
#
# COMPACT_ATOMS: atom_id res chain seq x y z
N TYR A 1 10.24 13.31 5.97
CA TYR A 1 9.21 13.37 4.90
C TYR A 1 7.89 12.65 5.24
N CYS A 2 7.86 11.83 6.29
CA CYS A 2 6.66 11.09 6.71
C CYS A 2 5.53 12.06 7.07
N TYR A 3 4.31 11.84 6.54
CA TYR A 3 3.14 12.69 6.81
C TYR A 3 2.77 12.77 8.29
N ILE A 4 3.04 11.71 9.06
CA ILE A 4 2.84 11.69 10.52
C ILE A 4 3.76 12.69 11.18
N THR A 5 5.04 12.72 10.80
CA THR A 5 6.04 13.65 11.31
C THR A 5 5.74 15.08 10.85
N GLN A 6 5.38 15.29 9.58
CA GLN A 6 5.00 16.60 9.05
C GLN A 6 3.86 17.22 9.85
N ASN A 7 2.87 16.43 10.23
CA ASN A 7 1.67 16.88 10.96
C ASN A 7 1.78 16.71 12.47
N ARG A 8 2.91 16.23 13.00
CA ARG A 8 3.13 15.95 14.44
C ARG A 8 2.05 15.04 15.05
N LYS A 9 1.54 14.07 14.29
CA LYS A 9 0.42 13.17 14.67
C LYS A 9 0.89 11.86 15.30
N PHE A 10 1.96 11.84 16.04
CA PHE A 10 2.41 10.65 16.76
C PHE A 10 2.14 10.81 18.25
N ASN A 11 1.57 9.77 18.86
CA ASN A 11 1.21 9.78 20.27
C ASN A 11 2.05 8.80 21.13
N GLY A 12 2.93 8.02 20.51
CA GLY A 12 3.83 7.07 21.19
C GLY A 12 3.12 5.90 21.88
N LYS A 13 1.81 5.75 21.73
CA LYS A 13 1.05 4.67 22.38
C LYS A 13 0.99 3.45 21.48
N LEU A 14 1.23 2.27 22.08
CA LEU A 14 0.95 1.00 21.44
C LEU A 14 -0.55 0.85 21.25
N PHE A 15 -0.93 0.31 20.13
CA PHE A 15 -2.31 0.11 19.76
C PHE A 15 -2.79 -1.27 20.23
N GLU A 16 -3.86 -1.31 20.97
CA GLU A 16 -4.56 -2.52 21.37
C GLU A 16 -5.88 -2.62 20.61
N PHE A 17 -6.24 -3.84 20.23
CA PHE A 17 -7.49 -4.12 19.55
C PHE A 17 -8.52 -4.58 20.57
N ASP A 18 -9.70 -3.97 20.52
CA ASP A 18 -10.82 -4.26 21.43
C ASP A 18 -11.61 -5.51 21.00
N TYR A 19 -11.28 -6.10 19.85
CA TYR A 19 -12.01 -7.21 19.23
C TYR A 19 -11.18 -8.48 19.24
N SER A 20 -11.87 -9.61 19.45
CA SER A 20 -11.25 -10.93 19.37
C SER A 20 -10.90 -11.32 17.93
N ILE A 21 -10.05 -12.34 17.77
CA ILE A 21 -9.75 -12.92 16.45
C ILE A 21 -11.02 -13.49 15.78
N ASP A 22 -11.94 -14.05 16.56
CA ASP A 22 -13.21 -14.58 16.04
C ASP A 22 -14.13 -13.46 15.56
N ASP A 23 -14.17 -12.32 16.27
CA ASP A 23 -14.88 -11.13 15.80
C ASP A 23 -14.31 -10.63 14.48
N LEU A 24 -12.98 -10.60 14.34
CA LEU A 24 -12.32 -10.23 13.09
C LEU A 24 -12.67 -11.17 11.94
N LYS A 25 -12.60 -12.50 12.17
CA LYS A 25 -12.99 -13.50 11.17
C LYS A 25 -14.44 -13.34 10.74
N LYS A 26 -15.35 -13.07 11.66
CA LYS A 26 -16.76 -12.83 11.38
C LYS A 26 -16.96 -11.54 10.60
N ALA A 27 -16.32 -10.44 11.03
CA ALA A 27 -16.43 -9.13 10.40
C ALA A 27 -15.91 -9.11 8.96
N PHE A 28 -14.82 -9.85 8.71
CA PHE A 28 -14.15 -9.94 7.41
C PHE A 28 -14.43 -11.27 6.70
N SER A 29 -15.55 -11.94 6.98
CA SER A 29 -15.92 -13.14 6.22
C SER A 29 -16.23 -12.80 4.77
N LYS A 30 -15.98 -13.78 3.85
CA LYS A 30 -16.27 -13.59 2.41
C LYS A 30 -17.75 -13.31 2.15
N GLU A 31 -18.62 -13.92 2.91
CA GLU A 31 -20.07 -13.74 2.81
C GLU A 31 -20.45 -12.29 3.14
N ARG A 32 -19.85 -11.71 4.19
CA ARG A 32 -20.11 -10.34 4.60
C ARG A 32 -19.52 -9.32 3.65
N LEU A 33 -18.30 -9.57 3.14
CA LEU A 33 -17.60 -8.66 2.21
C LEU A 33 -18.04 -8.84 0.74
N GLY A 34 -18.82 -9.87 0.44
CA GLY A 34 -19.26 -10.19 -0.92
C GLY A 34 -18.23 -10.96 -1.75
N GLY A 35 -17.13 -11.44 -1.14
CA GLY A 35 -16.13 -12.24 -1.83
C GLY A 35 -14.70 -12.11 -1.28
N VAL A 36 -13.75 -12.59 -2.06
CA VAL A 36 -12.31 -12.49 -1.75
C VAL A 36 -11.83 -11.07 -1.95
N CYS A 37 -11.13 -10.53 -0.96
CA CYS A 37 -10.57 -9.18 -0.99
C CYS A 37 -9.04 -9.20 -1.00
N LEU A 38 -8.43 -8.13 -1.57
CA LEU A 38 -7.06 -7.73 -1.29
C LEU A 38 -7.10 -6.68 -0.18
N ILE A 39 -6.71 -7.06 1.03
CA ILE A 39 -6.76 -6.20 2.22
C ILE A 39 -5.38 -5.56 2.42
N ASN A 40 -5.32 -4.24 2.44
CA ASN A 40 -4.08 -3.50 2.66
C ASN A 40 -4.01 -2.96 4.10
N PHE A 41 -3.05 -3.47 4.88
CA PHE A 41 -2.73 -2.95 6.21
C PHE A 41 -1.72 -1.82 6.11
N CYS A 42 -2.13 -0.63 6.56
CA CYS A 42 -1.29 0.55 6.61
C CYS A 42 -1.64 1.35 7.86
N ALA A 43 -0.77 1.35 8.85
CA ALA A 43 -1.00 2.05 10.11
C ALA A 43 -0.51 3.50 10.09
N GLY A 44 -0.98 4.29 11.03
CA GLY A 44 -0.45 5.61 11.37
C GLY A 44 0.87 5.51 12.17
N GLY A 45 1.78 4.65 11.74
CA GLY A 45 3.05 4.30 12.36
C GLY A 45 3.59 3.02 11.75
N GLU A 46 4.27 2.18 12.54
CA GLU A 46 4.69 0.85 12.12
C GLU A 46 3.54 -0.15 12.26
N THR A 47 3.14 -0.74 11.14
CA THR A 47 1.99 -1.65 11.08
C THR A 47 2.17 -2.90 11.93
N LEU A 48 3.37 -3.46 11.99
CA LEU A 48 3.68 -4.70 12.71
C LEU A 48 4.02 -4.47 14.19
N LEU A 49 3.86 -3.25 14.70
CA LEU A 49 4.28 -2.90 16.06
C LEU A 49 3.50 -3.66 17.15
N SER A 50 2.16 -3.81 16.97
CA SER A 50 1.34 -4.57 17.92
C SER A 50 1.70 -6.06 17.89
N PRO A 51 1.87 -6.70 19.05
CA PRO A 51 2.10 -8.15 19.12
C PRO A 51 1.01 -9.01 18.46
N SER A 52 -0.24 -8.57 18.48
CA SER A 52 -1.39 -9.29 17.90
C SER A 52 -1.46 -9.22 16.38
N MET A 53 -0.65 -8.38 15.71
CA MET A 53 -0.75 -8.19 14.26
C MET A 53 -0.52 -9.49 13.47
N THR A 54 0.41 -10.33 13.90
CA THR A 54 0.68 -11.60 13.19
C THR A 54 -0.50 -12.55 13.25
N ASP A 55 -1.22 -12.60 14.38
CA ASP A 55 -2.43 -13.42 14.55
C ASP A 55 -3.59 -12.85 13.73
N ILE A 56 -3.74 -11.53 13.67
CA ILE A 56 -4.73 -10.86 12.82
C ILE A 56 -4.47 -11.16 11.34
N ILE A 57 -3.21 -11.04 10.90
CA ILE A 57 -2.79 -11.37 9.52
C ILE A 57 -3.13 -12.81 9.21
N ARG A 58 -2.77 -13.76 10.08
CA ARG A 58 -3.09 -15.17 9.91
C ARG A 58 -4.59 -15.41 9.79
N ALA A 59 -5.37 -14.84 10.69
CA ALA A 59 -6.83 -15.01 10.73
C ALA A 59 -7.50 -14.56 9.42
N LEU A 60 -7.10 -13.42 8.86
CA LEU A 60 -7.67 -12.92 7.61
C LEU A 60 -7.20 -13.69 6.37
N LEU A 61 -5.96 -14.21 6.39
CA LEU A 61 -5.49 -15.17 5.38
C LEU A 61 -6.29 -16.48 5.45
N GLU A 62 -6.60 -16.97 6.65
CA GLU A 62 -7.46 -18.16 6.87
C GLU A 62 -8.89 -17.95 6.38
N CYS A 63 -9.42 -16.73 6.44
CA CYS A 63 -10.68 -16.35 5.78
C CYS A 63 -10.60 -16.43 4.24
N GLY A 64 -9.40 -16.62 3.69
CA GLY A 64 -9.16 -16.78 2.25
C GLY A 64 -8.95 -15.47 1.50
N HIS A 65 -8.63 -14.38 2.19
CA HIS A 65 -8.26 -13.11 1.60
C HIS A 65 -6.78 -13.08 1.21
N TYR A 66 -6.42 -12.12 0.38
CA TYR A 66 -5.04 -11.71 0.09
C TYR A 66 -4.71 -10.49 0.94
N LEU A 67 -3.52 -10.46 1.52
CA LEU A 67 -3.09 -9.36 2.38
C LEU A 67 -1.86 -8.66 1.85
N MET A 68 -1.87 -7.33 1.92
CA MET A 68 -0.72 -6.47 1.70
C MET A 68 -0.37 -5.75 3.01
N ILE A 69 0.85 -5.93 3.50
CA ILE A 69 1.32 -5.34 4.76
C ILE A 69 2.37 -4.27 4.44
N VAL A 70 2.11 -3.03 4.83
CA VAL A 70 3.07 -1.92 4.72
C VAL A 70 3.89 -1.83 6.00
N THR A 71 5.21 -1.91 5.90
CA THR A 71 6.10 -1.93 7.08
C THR A 71 7.43 -1.23 6.81
N ASN A 72 8.08 -0.76 7.87
CA ASN A 72 9.46 -0.26 7.83
C ASN A 72 10.52 -1.39 7.80
N GLY A 73 10.10 -2.64 7.95
CA GLY A 73 10.96 -3.81 7.80
C GLY A 73 11.90 -4.11 8.97
N THR A 74 11.72 -3.53 10.16
CA THR A 74 12.72 -3.62 11.26
C THR A 74 12.36 -4.57 12.40
N LEU A 75 11.15 -5.14 12.42
CA LEU A 75 10.66 -5.98 13.52
C LEU A 75 10.85 -7.47 13.23
N SER A 76 12.09 -7.98 13.30
CA SER A 76 12.49 -9.35 12.88
C SER A 76 11.58 -10.45 13.40
N LYS A 77 11.16 -10.39 14.67
CA LYS A 77 10.24 -11.38 15.27
C LYS A 77 8.95 -11.55 14.47
N ARG A 78 8.39 -10.47 13.89
CA ARG A 78 7.17 -10.54 13.09
C ARG A 78 7.39 -11.25 11.77
N PHE A 79 8.55 -11.03 11.14
CA PHE A 79 8.92 -11.71 9.90
C PHE A 79 9.20 -13.21 10.15
N GLU A 80 9.86 -13.55 11.26
CA GLU A 80 10.05 -14.94 11.68
C GLU A 80 8.70 -15.65 11.91
N GLU A 81 7.74 -15.00 12.59
CA GLU A 81 6.39 -15.53 12.79
C GLU A 81 5.67 -15.77 11.45
N MET A 82 5.72 -14.83 10.51
CA MET A 82 5.10 -14.96 9.19
C MET A 82 5.80 -15.99 8.29
N SER A 83 7.13 -16.13 8.40
CA SER A 83 7.88 -17.14 7.64
C SER A 83 7.48 -18.59 7.98
N ASN A 84 6.91 -18.79 9.17
CA ASN A 84 6.41 -20.08 9.65
C ASN A 84 4.93 -20.35 9.28
N PHE A 85 4.27 -19.48 8.53
CA PHE A 85 2.93 -19.75 8.02
C PHE A 85 2.95 -20.92 7.03
N SER A 86 1.81 -21.59 6.86
CA SER A 86 1.66 -22.62 5.83
C SER A 86 1.88 -22.04 4.42
N SER A 87 2.27 -22.86 3.47
CA SER A 87 2.54 -22.40 2.09
C SER A 87 1.35 -21.70 1.46
N ASP A 88 0.12 -22.18 1.71
CA ASP A 88 -1.12 -21.58 1.24
C ASP A 88 -1.33 -20.16 1.77
N LEU A 89 -1.03 -19.91 3.05
CA LEU A 89 -1.12 -18.56 3.63
C LEU A 89 -0.02 -17.64 3.09
N LYS A 90 1.21 -18.15 2.94
CA LYS A 90 2.34 -17.38 2.38
C LYS A 90 2.09 -16.96 0.95
N ASP A 91 1.46 -17.79 0.14
CA ASP A 91 1.15 -17.48 -1.27
C ASP A 91 0.16 -16.32 -1.44
N ARG A 92 -0.65 -16.06 -0.40
CA ARG A 92 -1.62 -14.94 -0.35
C ARG A 92 -1.16 -13.73 0.47
N LEU A 93 0.11 -13.73 0.93
CA LEU A 93 0.70 -12.64 1.69
C LEU A 93 1.68 -11.84 0.84
N PHE A 94 1.60 -10.52 0.93
CA PHE A 94 2.47 -9.58 0.24
C PHE A 94 3.00 -8.52 1.20
N ILE A 95 4.31 -8.38 1.29
CA ILE A 95 4.96 -7.41 2.15
C ILE A 95 5.48 -6.23 1.32
N LYS A 96 4.98 -5.04 1.64
CA LYS A 96 5.46 -3.78 1.09
C LYS A 96 6.47 -3.15 2.06
N PHE A 97 7.74 -3.30 1.77
CA PHE A 97 8.82 -2.70 2.55
C PHE A 97 9.02 -1.23 2.18
N SER A 98 8.87 -0.35 3.17
CA SER A 98 9.20 1.07 3.05
C SER A 98 10.69 1.25 3.38
N PHE A 99 11.51 1.46 2.34
CA PHE A 99 12.97 1.54 2.48
C PHE A 99 13.40 2.95 2.88
N HIS A 100 13.54 3.18 4.18
CA HIS A 100 13.99 4.44 4.76
C HIS A 100 15.53 4.44 4.90
N TYR A 101 16.25 4.46 3.76
CA TYR A 101 17.69 4.18 3.68
C TYR A 101 18.55 4.91 4.73
N LEU A 102 18.52 6.26 4.75
CA LEU A 102 19.34 7.04 5.69
C LEU A 102 18.93 6.80 7.16
N GLU A 103 17.64 6.64 7.43
CA GLU A 103 17.16 6.35 8.77
C GLU A 103 17.65 4.99 9.26
N LEU A 104 17.59 3.97 8.40
CA LEU A 104 18.10 2.63 8.70
C LEU A 104 19.62 2.64 8.91
N LYS A 105 20.36 3.36 8.06
CA LYS A 105 21.82 3.51 8.17
C LYS A 105 22.20 4.22 9.47
N ASN A 106 21.56 5.35 9.78
CA ASN A 106 21.86 6.15 10.96
C ASN A 106 21.52 5.42 12.28
N LYS A 107 20.54 4.52 12.27
CA LYS A 107 20.14 3.72 13.44
C LYS A 107 20.82 2.35 13.50
N ASN A 108 21.72 2.04 12.60
CA ASN A 108 22.36 0.72 12.48
C ASN A 108 21.33 -0.44 12.30
N LEU A 109 20.23 -0.18 11.56
CA LEU A 109 19.16 -1.14 11.29
C LEU A 109 19.14 -1.63 9.83
N LEU A 110 20.09 -1.21 9.00
CA LEU A 110 20.13 -1.58 7.59
C LEU A 110 20.25 -3.10 7.39
N ASP A 111 21.15 -3.75 8.14
CA ASP A 111 21.33 -5.19 8.09
C ASP A 111 20.10 -5.95 8.58
N VAL A 112 19.38 -5.42 9.57
CA VAL A 112 18.13 -5.98 10.07
C VAL A 112 17.06 -5.93 8.97
N PHE A 113 16.93 -4.79 8.31
CA PHE A 113 16.01 -4.63 7.19
C PHE A 113 16.33 -5.62 6.05
N ILE A 114 17.59 -5.71 5.64
CA ILE A 114 18.04 -6.62 4.57
C ILE A 114 17.69 -8.06 4.92
N LYS A 115 18.06 -8.53 6.11
CA LYS A 115 17.75 -9.89 6.57
C LYS A 115 16.27 -10.21 6.57
N ASN A 116 15.43 -9.25 6.95
CA ASN A 116 13.98 -9.43 6.98
C ASN A 116 13.39 -9.50 5.55
N VAL A 117 13.90 -8.72 4.60
CA VAL A 117 13.50 -8.84 3.18
C VAL A 117 13.95 -10.18 2.59
N GLU A 118 15.20 -10.58 2.83
CA GLU A 118 15.75 -11.88 2.40
C GLU A 118 14.93 -13.03 3.00
N LEU A 119 14.58 -12.98 4.29
CA LEU A 119 13.73 -13.99 4.94
C LEU A 119 12.35 -14.12 4.26
N MET A 120 11.70 -13.03 3.88
CA MET A 120 10.42 -13.10 3.17
C MET A 120 10.59 -13.70 1.78
N LYS A 121 11.61 -13.29 1.05
CA LYS A 121 11.98 -13.85 -0.27
C LYS A 121 12.22 -15.37 -0.18
N ASP A 122 13.05 -15.80 0.75
CA ASP A 122 13.44 -17.21 0.91
C ASP A 122 12.28 -18.08 1.40
N SER A 123 11.32 -17.48 2.13
CA SER A 123 10.07 -18.13 2.58
C SER A 123 9.02 -18.22 1.48
N GLY A 124 9.25 -17.67 0.29
CA GLY A 124 8.29 -17.65 -0.82
C GLY A 124 7.15 -16.65 -0.64
N ILE A 125 7.27 -15.70 0.28
CA ILE A 125 6.29 -14.63 0.49
C ILE A 125 6.55 -13.51 -0.53
N SER A 126 5.50 -13.07 -1.22
CA SER A 126 5.58 -11.95 -2.16
C SER A 126 5.98 -10.65 -1.44
N PHE A 127 6.81 -9.84 -2.09
CA PHE A 127 7.23 -8.57 -1.52
C PHE A 127 7.49 -7.49 -2.58
N THR A 128 7.64 -6.26 -2.14
CA THR A 128 8.18 -5.13 -2.91
C THR A 128 9.00 -4.24 -1.99
N VAL A 129 10.02 -3.59 -2.54
CA VAL A 129 10.82 -2.58 -1.82
C VAL A 129 10.55 -1.23 -2.47
N GLU A 130 10.06 -0.28 -1.68
CA GLU A 130 9.73 1.07 -2.13
C GLU A 130 10.56 2.12 -1.40
N LEU A 131 11.20 2.98 -2.17
CA LEU A 131 11.98 4.13 -1.71
C LEU A 131 11.22 5.42 -2.02
N ALA A 132 11.21 6.35 -1.08
CA ALA A 132 10.69 7.69 -1.30
C ALA A 132 11.69 8.53 -2.11
N ALA A 133 11.23 9.30 -3.10
CA ALA A 133 12.06 10.24 -3.86
C ALA A 133 12.42 11.47 -3.02
N SER A 134 13.20 11.26 -1.95
CA SER A 134 13.72 12.35 -1.12
C SER A 134 15.00 12.92 -1.73
N ASP A 135 15.13 14.24 -1.72
CA ASP A 135 16.32 14.93 -2.21
C ASP A 135 17.57 14.52 -1.44
N ASP A 136 17.43 14.20 -0.14
CA ASP A 136 18.51 13.67 0.70
C ASP A 136 19.11 12.36 0.20
N TYR A 137 18.38 11.60 -0.62
CA TYR A 137 18.87 10.32 -1.15
C TYR A 137 19.63 10.45 -2.47
N ILE A 138 19.60 11.60 -3.12
CA ILE A 138 20.27 11.81 -4.42
C ILE A 138 21.75 11.44 -4.38
N PRO A 139 22.53 11.83 -3.34
CA PRO A 139 23.95 11.43 -3.27
C PRO A 139 24.20 9.93 -3.08
N TYR A 140 23.19 9.18 -2.64
CA TYR A 140 23.30 7.76 -2.29
C TYR A 140 22.66 6.82 -3.30
N GLN A 141 22.18 7.33 -4.42
CA GLN A 141 21.39 6.57 -5.38
C GLN A 141 22.12 5.34 -5.93
N GLU A 142 23.43 5.46 -6.25
CA GLU A 142 24.21 4.34 -6.76
C GLU A 142 24.37 3.25 -5.68
N GLU A 143 24.72 3.64 -4.45
CA GLU A 143 24.83 2.73 -3.31
C GLU A 143 23.52 1.99 -3.06
N ILE A 144 22.38 2.69 -3.14
CA ILE A 144 21.04 2.12 -2.96
C ILE A 144 20.70 1.13 -4.09
N ILE A 145 21.02 1.46 -5.33
CA ILE A 145 20.80 0.60 -6.50
C ILE A 145 21.61 -0.68 -6.35
N GLU A 146 22.92 -0.55 -6.14
CA GLU A 146 23.83 -1.68 -6.00
C GLU A 146 23.40 -2.60 -4.85
N LEU A 147 23.08 -2.03 -3.69
CA LEU A 147 22.61 -2.80 -2.54
C LEU A 147 21.32 -3.58 -2.87
N CYS A 148 20.33 -2.94 -3.50
CA CYS A 148 19.06 -3.59 -3.78
C CYS A 148 19.20 -4.66 -4.90
N GLU A 149 20.01 -4.42 -5.93
CA GLU A 149 20.27 -5.41 -6.98
C GLU A 149 20.99 -6.62 -6.41
N ASN A 150 22.01 -6.42 -5.55
CA ASN A 150 22.77 -7.50 -4.95
C ASN A 150 21.94 -8.31 -3.94
N LYS A 151 21.10 -7.66 -3.13
CA LYS A 151 20.37 -8.30 -2.03
C LYS A 151 18.99 -8.80 -2.43
N PHE A 152 18.29 -8.01 -3.22
CA PHE A 152 16.87 -8.28 -3.56
C PHE A 152 16.68 -8.67 -5.03
N GLY A 153 17.73 -8.60 -5.84
CA GLY A 153 17.76 -9.00 -7.25
C GLY A 153 17.23 -7.92 -8.21
N ALA A 154 16.84 -6.75 -7.71
CA ALA A 154 16.36 -5.65 -8.54
C ALA A 154 16.36 -4.31 -7.78
N LYS A 155 16.31 -3.21 -8.53
CA LYS A 155 16.17 -1.84 -8.02
C LYS A 155 14.86 -1.67 -7.24
N PRO A 156 14.81 -0.82 -6.20
CA PRO A 156 13.57 -0.51 -5.51
C PRO A 156 12.62 0.27 -6.41
N HIS A 157 11.31 0.20 -6.15
CA HIS A 157 10.35 1.12 -6.72
C HIS A 157 10.44 2.49 -6.07
N ILE A 158 10.13 3.54 -6.83
CA ILE A 158 10.19 4.92 -6.36
C ILE A 158 8.78 5.46 -6.15
N THR A 159 8.55 6.16 -5.05
CA THR A 159 7.31 6.86 -4.76
C THR A 159 7.55 8.35 -4.56
N ILE A 160 6.66 9.18 -5.10
CA ILE A 160 6.75 10.64 -5.00
C ILE A 160 6.33 11.09 -3.60
N LEU A 161 7.09 12.01 -3.02
CA LEU A 161 6.79 12.64 -1.73
C LEU A 161 5.89 13.86 -1.92
N ARG A 162 4.98 14.05 -0.97
CA ARG A 162 4.08 15.20 -0.94
C ARG A 162 4.18 15.95 0.38
N ASP A 163 3.91 17.24 0.33
CA ASP A 163 3.77 18.08 1.51
C ASP A 163 2.33 18.01 2.04
N ASP A 164 2.13 17.18 3.05
CA ASP A 164 0.82 16.99 3.69
C ASP A 164 0.41 18.17 4.60
N ARG A 165 1.25 19.19 4.75
CA ARG A 165 0.94 20.44 5.47
C ARG A 165 0.18 21.43 4.59
N LYS A 166 0.24 21.26 3.28
CA LYS A 166 -0.40 22.12 2.28
C LYS A 166 -1.68 21.48 1.75
N ALA A 167 -2.73 22.26 1.60
CA ALA A 167 -4.01 21.79 1.08
C ALA A 167 -3.92 21.23 -0.37
N GLY A 168 -2.98 21.74 -1.16
CA GLY A 168 -2.70 21.25 -2.53
C GLY A 168 -1.97 19.92 -2.57
N LEU A 169 -1.47 19.44 -1.44
CA LEU A 169 -0.62 18.24 -1.36
C LEU A 169 0.55 18.33 -2.35
N ASP A 170 1.25 19.46 -2.32
CA ASP A 170 2.30 19.81 -3.27
C ASP A 170 3.48 18.82 -3.21
N LEU A 171 4.33 18.89 -4.21
CA LEU A 171 5.58 18.13 -4.25
C LEU A 171 6.47 18.53 -3.07
N LEU A 172 6.98 17.53 -2.33
CA LEU A 172 7.95 17.73 -1.26
C LEU A 172 9.36 17.47 -1.80
N SER A 173 9.87 18.45 -2.54
CA SER A 173 11.20 18.47 -3.13
C SER A 173 11.60 19.90 -3.41
N GLU A 174 12.90 20.18 -3.49
CA GLU A 174 13.45 21.47 -3.98
C GLU A 174 13.42 21.54 -5.53
N PHE A 175 13.18 20.42 -6.20
CA PHE A 175 13.13 20.27 -7.64
C PHE A 175 11.69 20.27 -8.14
N ASP A 176 11.48 20.73 -9.37
CA ASP A 176 10.22 20.51 -10.06
C ASP A 176 10.06 19.04 -10.51
N MET A 177 8.90 18.68 -11.08
CA MET A 177 8.62 17.30 -11.48
C MET A 177 9.52 16.79 -12.60
N ASP A 178 9.93 17.66 -13.52
CA ASP A 178 10.80 17.27 -14.66
C ASP A 178 12.23 17.06 -14.18
N GLU A 179 12.74 17.94 -13.35
CA GLU A 179 14.04 17.80 -12.70
C GLU A 179 14.09 16.54 -11.81
N LEU A 180 13.06 16.35 -10.99
CA LEU A 180 12.94 15.17 -10.14
C LEU A 180 12.91 13.89 -11.00
N THR A 181 12.18 13.90 -12.10
CA THR A 181 12.14 12.78 -13.05
C THR A 181 13.53 12.46 -13.59
N ASN A 182 14.28 13.47 -14.01
CA ASN A 182 15.62 13.27 -14.54
C ASN A 182 16.59 12.68 -13.49
N LYS A 183 16.46 13.09 -12.23
CA LYS A 183 17.29 12.57 -11.12
C LYS A 183 16.96 11.11 -10.78
N TRP A 184 15.69 10.70 -10.89
CA TRP A 184 15.23 9.39 -10.44
C TRP A 184 15.02 8.34 -11.55
N LYS A 185 15.12 8.71 -12.83
CA LYS A 185 14.90 7.82 -13.97
C LYS A 185 15.74 6.53 -13.97
N LYS A 186 16.93 6.57 -13.39
CA LYS A 186 17.84 5.40 -13.33
C LYS A 186 17.31 4.22 -12.51
N PHE A 187 16.29 4.45 -11.68
CA PHE A 187 15.62 3.39 -10.92
C PHE A 187 14.63 2.59 -11.79
N ASP A 188 14.30 3.05 -12.97
CA ASP A 188 13.37 2.38 -13.92
C ASP A 188 12.09 1.90 -13.20
N SER A 189 11.38 2.82 -12.55
CA SER A 189 10.24 2.50 -11.71
C SER A 189 8.90 2.81 -12.37
N LYS A 190 8.21 1.77 -12.87
CA LYS A 190 6.83 1.90 -13.38
C LYS A 190 5.89 2.57 -12.37
N LEU A 191 6.08 2.33 -11.07
CA LEU A 191 5.31 3.01 -10.02
C LEU A 191 5.55 4.51 -10.01
N PHE A 192 6.79 4.96 -10.22
CA PHE A 192 7.12 6.38 -10.30
C PHE A 192 6.48 7.03 -11.53
N ASP A 193 6.58 6.37 -12.68
CA ASP A 193 5.97 6.85 -13.92
C ASP A 193 4.45 6.93 -13.84
N PHE A 194 3.81 5.93 -13.25
CA PHE A 194 2.38 5.95 -12.97
C PHE A 194 2.01 7.13 -12.08
N ARG A 195 2.74 7.34 -10.96
CA ARG A 195 2.46 8.43 -10.03
C ARG A 195 2.61 9.80 -10.67
N LYS A 196 3.59 10.00 -11.55
CA LYS A 196 3.73 11.25 -12.31
C LYS A 196 2.51 11.55 -13.18
N LYS A 197 1.99 10.54 -13.86
CA LYS A 197 0.81 10.69 -14.76
C LYS A 197 -0.44 11.18 -14.03
N ILE A 198 -0.58 10.87 -12.74
CA ILE A 198 -1.74 11.26 -11.94
C ILE A 198 -1.44 12.42 -10.98
N TRP A 199 -0.20 12.91 -10.92
CA TRP A 199 0.24 13.93 -9.98
C TRP A 199 -0.42 15.28 -10.27
N GLN A 200 -1.08 15.85 -9.27
CA GLN A 200 -1.82 17.12 -9.35
C GLN A 200 -2.84 17.24 -10.50
N VAL A 201 -3.22 16.11 -11.10
CA VAL A 201 -4.25 16.08 -12.13
C VAL A 201 -5.59 15.81 -11.46
N ARG A 202 -6.45 16.85 -11.42
CA ARG A 202 -7.81 16.68 -10.92
C ARG A 202 -8.59 15.80 -11.88
N ARG A 203 -9.03 14.65 -11.35
CA ARG A 203 -9.78 13.67 -12.13
C ARG A 203 -11.26 14.01 -12.14
N LYS A 204 -11.91 13.71 -13.27
CA LYS A 204 -13.36 13.89 -13.50
C LYS A 204 -14.08 12.56 -13.71
N GLU A 205 -13.33 11.46 -13.68
CA GLU A 205 -13.86 10.12 -13.80
C GLU A 205 -14.73 9.78 -12.58
N PHE A 206 -15.65 8.84 -12.77
CA PHE A 206 -16.44 8.30 -11.67
C PHE A 206 -15.56 7.48 -10.74
N CYS A 207 -15.60 7.76 -9.45
CA CYS A 207 -14.80 7.07 -8.44
C CYS A 207 -15.64 6.01 -7.72
N TYR A 208 -15.26 4.74 -7.89
CA TYR A 208 -15.90 3.59 -7.27
C TYR A 208 -15.40 3.30 -5.84
N ALA A 209 -14.59 4.17 -5.25
CA ALA A 209 -14.24 4.05 -3.83
C ALA A 209 -15.50 4.15 -2.97
N GLY A 210 -15.68 3.22 -2.04
CA GLY A 210 -16.89 2.97 -1.28
C GLY A 210 -17.73 1.81 -1.81
N ASP A 211 -17.40 1.30 -3.01
CA ASP A 211 -17.99 0.10 -3.61
C ASP A 211 -16.88 -0.93 -3.93
N TRP A 212 -15.98 -0.63 -4.85
CA TRP A 212 -14.86 -1.53 -5.16
C TRP A 212 -13.79 -1.60 -4.07
N SER A 213 -13.71 -0.58 -3.25
CA SER A 213 -12.80 -0.52 -2.11
C SER A 213 -13.35 0.41 -1.03
N PHE A 214 -13.03 0.13 0.22
CA PHE A 214 -13.32 1.00 1.36
C PHE A 214 -12.19 0.94 2.37
N CYS A 215 -12.15 1.90 3.28
CA CYS A 215 -11.20 1.91 4.38
C CYS A 215 -11.91 1.49 5.67
N VAL A 216 -11.24 0.67 6.48
CA VAL A 216 -11.70 0.29 7.82
C VAL A 216 -10.67 0.74 8.83
N ASP A 217 -11.08 1.50 9.82
CA ASP A 217 -10.30 1.70 11.03
C ASP A 217 -10.49 0.48 11.94
N LEU A 218 -9.46 -0.35 12.07
CA LEU A 218 -9.55 -1.58 12.86
C LEU A 218 -9.77 -1.33 14.36
N LYS A 219 -9.44 -0.15 14.87
CA LYS A 219 -9.67 0.17 16.28
C LYS A 219 -11.15 0.41 16.56
N THR A 220 -11.77 1.22 15.72
CA THR A 220 -13.16 1.65 15.94
C THR A 220 -14.16 0.79 15.16
N GLY A 221 -13.70 0.05 14.14
CA GLY A 221 -14.54 -0.64 13.18
C GLY A 221 -15.19 0.28 12.15
N GLU A 222 -14.92 1.58 12.18
CA GLU A 222 -15.53 2.55 11.26
C GLU A 222 -15.12 2.27 9.81
N ILE A 223 -16.13 2.25 8.93
CA ILE A 223 -15.96 2.08 7.49
C ILE A 223 -16.11 3.43 6.80
N THR A 224 -15.15 3.82 5.97
CA THR A 224 -15.22 5.02 5.14
C THR A 224 -15.01 4.69 3.66
N LYS A 225 -15.58 5.49 2.76
CA LYS A 225 -15.46 5.29 1.30
C LYS A 225 -14.01 5.41 0.84
N CYS A 226 -13.31 6.43 1.35
CA CYS A 226 -11.93 6.78 1.06
C CYS A 226 -11.39 7.61 2.23
N PHE A 227 -10.14 8.03 2.19
CA PHE A 227 -9.52 8.85 3.24
C PHE A 227 -10.32 10.11 3.54
N GLY A 228 -10.77 10.25 4.81
CA GLY A 228 -11.51 11.42 5.27
C GLY A 228 -12.88 11.64 4.63
N GLU A 229 -13.45 10.63 3.98
CA GLU A 229 -14.81 10.65 3.44
C GLU A 229 -15.85 10.20 4.49
N LYS A 230 -17.12 10.31 4.12
CA LYS A 230 -18.24 9.96 4.99
C LYS A 230 -18.16 8.51 5.48
N CYS A 231 -18.47 8.32 6.77
CA CYS A 231 -18.67 7.01 7.37
C CYS A 231 -19.86 6.28 6.73
N LEU A 232 -19.66 5.02 6.37
CA LEU A 232 -20.68 4.12 5.81
C LEU A 232 -21.32 3.23 6.89
N GLY A 233 -20.69 3.09 8.05
CA GLY A 233 -21.11 2.20 9.13
C GLY A 233 -19.93 1.63 9.90
N ASN A 234 -20.16 0.51 10.58
CA ASN A 234 -19.14 -0.21 11.36
C ASN A 234 -19.08 -1.66 10.92
N ILE A 235 -17.84 -2.17 10.72
CA ILE A 235 -17.60 -3.53 10.24
C ILE A 235 -18.06 -4.59 11.27
N PHE A 236 -18.05 -4.24 12.57
CA PHE A 236 -18.47 -5.11 13.66
C PHE A 236 -19.96 -5.01 14.01
N ASP A 237 -20.72 -4.19 13.28
CA ASP A 237 -22.17 -4.15 13.42
C ASP A 237 -22.81 -5.27 12.58
N TYR A 238 -22.90 -6.47 13.17
CA TYR A 238 -23.33 -7.69 12.48
C TYR A 238 -24.80 -7.71 12.12
N ASP A 239 -25.63 -6.93 12.82
CA ASP A 239 -27.06 -6.90 12.61
C ASP A 239 -27.45 -6.06 11.39
N LYS A 240 -26.49 -5.36 10.82
CA LYS A 240 -26.68 -4.53 9.63
C LYS A 240 -25.86 -5.00 8.46
N PRO A 241 -26.43 -5.01 7.24
CA PRO A 241 -25.64 -5.26 6.03
C PRO A 241 -24.64 -4.11 5.83
N LEU A 242 -23.48 -4.43 5.23
CA LEU A 242 -22.52 -3.41 4.80
C LEU A 242 -23.18 -2.54 3.72
N LYS A 243 -22.96 -1.22 3.83
CA LYS A 243 -23.38 -0.28 2.80
C LYS A 243 -22.25 -0.02 1.83
N PHE A 244 -22.53 -0.15 0.54
CA PHE A 244 -21.63 0.20 -0.53
C PHE A 244 -22.17 1.46 -1.21
N GLU A 245 -21.41 2.54 -1.20
CA GLU A 245 -21.81 3.83 -1.76
C GLU A 245 -20.59 4.54 -2.33
N CYS A 246 -20.54 4.69 -3.65
CA CYS A 246 -19.43 5.31 -4.35
C CYS A 246 -19.20 6.77 -3.93
N VAL A 247 -17.93 7.23 -3.99
CA VAL A 247 -17.59 8.65 -3.96
C VAL A 247 -18.17 9.34 -5.19
N GLY A 248 -18.19 8.65 -6.33
CA GLY A 248 -18.76 9.16 -7.58
C GLY A 248 -17.94 10.32 -8.15
N LYS A 249 -18.63 11.39 -8.56
CA LYS A 249 -18.03 12.61 -9.11
C LYS A 249 -17.75 13.69 -8.05
N ASN A 250 -18.00 13.39 -6.79
CA ASN A 250 -17.96 14.36 -5.69
C ASN A 250 -16.66 14.31 -4.86
N CYS A 251 -15.54 13.85 -5.44
CA CYS A 251 -14.28 13.83 -4.75
C CYS A 251 -13.81 15.26 -4.41
N LYS A 252 -13.55 15.51 -3.13
CA LYS A 252 -13.14 16.84 -2.62
C LYS A 252 -11.63 17.08 -2.69
N TYR A 253 -10.85 16.04 -2.97
CA TYR A 253 -9.40 16.18 -3.03
C TYR A 253 -8.95 16.85 -4.33
N PRO A 254 -7.84 17.60 -4.30
CA PRO A 254 -7.32 18.29 -5.49
C PRO A 254 -6.94 17.32 -6.60
N TYR A 255 -6.44 16.13 -6.22
CA TYR A 255 -6.13 15.01 -7.11
C TYR A 255 -6.11 13.69 -6.33
N CYS A 256 -6.09 12.54 -7.03
CA CYS A 256 -5.99 11.24 -6.37
C CYS A 256 -4.53 10.95 -5.99
N TYR A 257 -4.15 11.27 -4.76
CA TYR A 257 -2.77 11.19 -4.27
C TYR A 257 -2.33 9.79 -3.82
N ALA A 258 -3.27 8.90 -3.54
CA ALA A 258 -2.96 7.52 -3.14
C ALA A 258 -3.03 6.59 -4.36
N GLY A 259 -1.88 6.08 -4.82
CA GLY A 259 -1.81 5.28 -6.04
C GLY A 259 -2.77 4.08 -6.06
N HIS A 260 -2.91 3.36 -4.93
CA HIS A 260 -3.85 2.24 -4.86
C HIS A 260 -5.32 2.70 -4.82
N ALA A 261 -5.62 3.86 -4.23
CA ALA A 261 -6.97 4.43 -4.25
C ALA A 261 -7.35 4.92 -5.65
N PHE A 262 -6.39 5.42 -6.43
CA PHE A 262 -6.62 5.77 -7.84
C PHE A 262 -7.17 4.59 -8.64
N LEU A 263 -6.78 3.36 -8.30
CA LEU A 263 -7.27 2.16 -8.96
C LEU A 263 -8.78 1.93 -8.80
N ALA A 264 -9.42 2.60 -7.84
CA ALA A 264 -10.88 2.63 -7.73
C ALA A 264 -11.58 3.43 -8.84
N LEU A 265 -10.85 4.10 -9.70
CA LEU A 265 -11.38 4.73 -10.92
C LEU A 265 -11.52 3.73 -12.08
N GLY A 266 -10.95 2.53 -11.98
CA GLY A 266 -10.88 1.57 -13.06
C GLY A 266 -9.87 1.96 -14.15
N VAL A 267 -9.95 1.29 -15.29
CA VAL A 267 -9.09 1.58 -16.46
C VAL A 267 -9.56 2.86 -17.15
N ILE A 268 -8.67 3.81 -17.30
CA ILE A 268 -8.90 5.09 -17.97
C ILE A 268 -8.07 5.10 -19.28
N PRO A 269 -8.70 5.09 -20.45
CA PRO A 269 -7.98 4.92 -21.74
C PRO A 269 -6.92 5.97 -22.04
N GLU A 270 -7.12 7.21 -21.60
CA GLU A 270 -6.16 8.29 -21.79
C GLU A 270 -4.94 8.19 -20.88
N VAL A 271 -4.98 7.27 -19.91
CA VAL A 271 -3.89 7.04 -18.95
C VAL A 271 -3.48 5.57 -19.05
N ASP A 272 -2.38 5.31 -19.72
CA ASP A 272 -1.74 3.99 -19.69
C ASP A 272 -1.19 3.74 -18.27
N LEU A 273 -1.93 2.96 -17.51
CA LEU A 273 -1.66 2.72 -16.09
C LEU A 273 -0.79 1.48 -15.84
N GLY A 274 -0.78 0.53 -16.78
CA GLY A 274 -0.35 -0.83 -16.48
C GLY A 274 -1.28 -1.51 -15.46
N SER A 275 -1.01 -2.75 -15.12
CA SER A 275 -1.72 -3.46 -14.05
C SER A 275 -1.09 -3.22 -12.68
N PHE A 276 -1.85 -3.47 -11.59
CA PHE A 276 -1.33 -3.22 -10.24
C PHE A 276 -0.14 -4.11 -9.90
N ASP A 277 -0.10 -5.35 -10.39
CA ASP A 277 1.05 -6.22 -10.25
C ASP A 277 2.29 -5.67 -10.97
N GLU A 278 2.14 -5.09 -12.17
CA GLU A 278 3.26 -4.47 -12.90
C GLU A 278 3.87 -3.27 -12.17
N LEU A 279 3.04 -2.54 -11.40
CA LEU A 279 3.50 -1.41 -10.59
C LEU A 279 4.27 -1.86 -9.34
N ARG A 280 4.16 -3.14 -8.94
CA ARG A 280 4.71 -3.66 -7.69
C ARG A 280 5.77 -4.74 -7.88
N ASP A 281 5.75 -5.43 -9.02
CA ASP A 281 6.69 -6.49 -9.31
C ASP A 281 7.99 -5.97 -9.93
N ARG A 282 9.05 -6.70 -9.63
CA ARG A 282 10.29 -6.68 -10.39
C ARG A 282 10.44 -8.07 -11.02
N SER A 283 9.89 -8.23 -12.22
CA SER A 283 9.77 -9.54 -12.88
C SER A 283 11.10 -10.26 -13.04
N VAL A 284 12.20 -9.54 -13.23
CA VAL A 284 13.56 -10.09 -13.28
C VAL A 284 13.95 -10.78 -11.97
N ALA A 285 13.45 -10.31 -10.83
CA ALA A 285 13.71 -10.85 -9.49
C ALA A 285 12.53 -11.67 -8.93
N LYS A 286 11.41 -11.76 -9.67
CA LYS A 286 10.21 -12.50 -9.29
C LYS A 286 9.71 -12.15 -7.87
N TRP A 287 9.56 -10.86 -7.59
CA TRP A 287 9.11 -10.39 -6.27
C TRP A 287 7.69 -10.83 -5.91
N LEU A 288 6.84 -11.08 -6.89
CA LEU A 288 5.48 -11.54 -6.67
C LEU A 288 5.28 -12.99 -7.11
N SER A 289 4.56 -13.77 -6.29
CA SER A 289 4.08 -15.11 -6.65
C SER A 289 3.06 -15.02 -7.79
N PRO A 290 2.85 -16.10 -8.56
CA PRO A 290 1.80 -16.16 -9.57
C PRO A 290 0.40 -15.88 -9.02
N SER A 291 0.08 -16.36 -7.82
CA SER A 291 -1.19 -16.15 -7.15
C SER A 291 -1.40 -14.67 -6.82
N MET A 292 -0.38 -14.00 -6.25
CA MET A 292 -0.43 -12.59 -5.93
C MET A 292 -0.55 -11.72 -7.19
N LYS A 293 0.17 -12.05 -8.26
CA LYS A 293 0.03 -11.36 -9.56
C LYS A 293 -1.41 -11.44 -10.08
N ASN A 294 -2.01 -12.63 -10.01
CA ASN A 294 -3.35 -12.83 -10.52
C ASN A 294 -4.39 -11.95 -9.80
N ILE A 295 -4.39 -11.90 -8.46
CA ILE A 295 -5.34 -11.05 -7.73
C ILE A 295 -5.07 -9.56 -7.96
N MET A 296 -3.80 -9.15 -8.05
CA MET A 296 -3.44 -7.75 -8.29
C MET A 296 -3.85 -7.26 -9.69
N ARG A 297 -3.78 -8.11 -10.73
CA ARG A 297 -4.22 -7.77 -12.09
C ARG A 297 -5.71 -7.47 -12.15
N GLN A 298 -6.51 -8.12 -11.32
CA GLN A 298 -7.96 -7.92 -11.31
C GLN A 298 -8.36 -6.51 -10.88
N LYS A 299 -7.49 -5.81 -10.16
CA LYS A 299 -7.78 -4.49 -9.59
C LYS A 299 -8.01 -3.39 -10.64
N LEU A 300 -7.48 -3.54 -11.85
CA LEU A 300 -7.64 -2.59 -12.98
C LEU A 300 -8.40 -3.19 -14.16
N LYS A 301 -9.23 -4.18 -13.90
CA LYS A 301 -9.85 -4.99 -14.95
C LYS A 301 -11.00 -4.30 -15.65
N ASP A 302 -11.76 -3.47 -14.92
CA ASP A 302 -12.96 -2.82 -15.44
C ASP A 302 -12.66 -1.39 -15.90
N ASN A 303 -13.26 -1.04 -17.04
CA ASN A 303 -13.24 0.32 -17.53
C ASN A 303 -14.13 1.22 -16.68
N ASN A 304 -13.83 2.52 -16.65
CA ASN A 304 -14.65 3.51 -16.01
C ASN A 304 -15.92 3.77 -16.83
N LYS A 305 -16.98 2.99 -16.59
CA LYS A 305 -18.25 3.04 -17.32
C LYS A 305 -18.96 4.39 -17.18
N GLU A 306 -18.89 4.98 -15.99
CA GLU A 306 -19.53 6.27 -15.70
C GLU A 306 -18.82 7.43 -16.40
N TYR A 307 -17.52 7.31 -16.64
CA TYR A 307 -16.78 8.28 -17.41
C TYR A 307 -17.24 8.32 -18.87
N TYR A 308 -17.52 7.16 -19.48
CA TYR A 308 -17.93 7.05 -20.88
C TYR A 308 -19.42 7.40 -21.11
N SER A 309 -20.26 7.19 -20.12
CA SER A 309 -21.69 7.50 -20.24
C SER A 309 -22.00 9.01 -20.32
N PHE A 310 -21.01 9.87 -20.09
CA PHE A 310 -21.13 11.34 -20.10
C PHE A 310 -20.35 12.03 -21.22
N ARG A 311 -19.82 11.27 -22.18
CA ARG A 311 -19.30 11.77 -23.45
C ARG A 311 -20.38 11.63 -24.52
#